data_6f2081985fac4d06d1ae588f4ea05941
#
_entry.id   6f2081985fac4d06d1ae588f4ea05941
#
_cell.length_a   1.000
_cell.length_b   1.000
_cell.length_c   1.000
_cell.angle_alpha   90.00
_cell.angle_beta   90.00
_cell.angle_gamma   90.00
#
_symmetry.space_group_name_H-M   'P 1'
#
loop_
_entity.id
_entity.type
_entity.pdbx_description
1 polymer ?
#
loop_
_entity_poly.entity_id
_entity_poly.type
_entity_poly.pdbx_seq_one_letter_code
_entity_poly.pdbx_strand_id
1 'polypeptide(L)'
;MILEDPTENGAYTLSMTINKEGTSEESMLSGFIDPKIKVTVQDGKTWVTILSTTYADMMYDITLGDSEGNYKISEKTPVGEKNSAGTYNMYEYKIQINKLSDVAKIAVLAEPMGGSRDNIGNYEKYTKADIEDMSIERGWTGFEAIKDQDQKPTGKEALNQALIDYGLDKNNDGTVTKEEIQQYKGDKMELQNCNLSNEGLELLKYLPESVTTLDLSYNNITELPSDLLMMMPQLENFYMENNKLTAIPKGFFKNNTKLNWIALDGNEITTLEDGTFKGLDQLTILGLENNKISKVDKNAFEGMKK
;
A
#
# COMPACT_ATOMS: atom_id res chain seq x y z
N MET A 1 -0.95 -23.80 15.20
CA MET A 1 -1.20 -22.50 15.87
C MET A 1 -2.38 -21.93 15.11
N ILE A 2 -3.53 -21.74 15.75
CA ILE A 2 -4.67 -21.08 15.11
C ILE A 2 -4.27 -19.62 15.07
N LEU A 3 -4.05 -19.09 13.87
CA LEU A 3 -3.82 -17.67 13.70
C LEU A 3 -5.14 -16.94 13.94
N GLU A 4 -5.07 -15.86 14.69
CA GLU A 4 -6.17 -14.93 14.76
C GLU A 4 -6.40 -14.31 13.38
N ASP A 5 -7.66 -14.19 12.97
CA ASP A 5 -8.00 -13.53 11.72
C ASP A 5 -7.47 -12.10 11.77
N PRO A 6 -6.84 -11.60 10.69
CA PRO A 6 -6.46 -10.21 10.64
C PRO A 6 -7.73 -9.35 10.69
N THR A 7 -7.84 -8.53 11.71
CA THR A 7 -9.02 -7.67 11.97
C THR A 7 -8.79 -6.23 11.56
N GLU A 8 -7.54 -5.82 11.43
CA GLU A 8 -7.16 -4.47 11.02
C GLU A 8 -7.10 -4.34 9.51
N ASN A 9 -7.46 -3.18 8.99
CA ASN A 9 -7.26 -2.87 7.58
C ASN A 9 -5.79 -3.00 7.22
N GLY A 10 -5.49 -3.66 6.10
CA GLY A 10 -4.13 -3.85 5.66
C GLY A 10 -3.98 -5.01 4.69
N ALA A 11 -2.76 -5.20 4.20
CA ALA A 11 -2.36 -6.33 3.38
C ALA A 11 -1.43 -7.24 4.19
N TYR A 12 -1.69 -8.54 4.12
CA TYR A 12 -0.96 -9.57 4.84
C TYR A 12 -0.50 -10.64 3.84
N THR A 13 0.70 -11.15 4.01
CA THR A 13 1.16 -12.34 3.28
C THR A 13 1.12 -13.54 4.21
N LEU A 14 0.45 -14.60 3.77
CA LEU A 14 0.35 -15.86 4.52
C LEU A 14 1.03 -16.96 3.73
N SER A 15 1.76 -17.84 4.42
CA SER A 15 2.24 -19.08 3.82
C SER A 15 1.13 -20.12 3.88
N MET A 16 0.85 -20.74 2.73
CA MET A 16 -0.18 -21.75 2.57
C MET A 16 0.46 -23.11 2.29
N THR A 17 -0.01 -24.15 3.01
CA THR A 17 0.28 -25.53 2.65
C THR A 17 -1.02 -26.20 2.20
N ILE A 18 -1.00 -26.83 1.04
CA ILE A 18 -2.15 -27.53 0.47
C ILE A 18 -1.88 -29.03 0.62
N ASN A 19 -2.70 -29.71 1.39
CA ASN A 19 -2.58 -31.16 1.58
C ASN A 19 -3.76 -31.88 0.93
N LYS A 20 -3.57 -33.14 0.58
CA LYS A 20 -4.65 -34.02 0.19
C LYS A 20 -5.67 -34.17 1.31
N GLU A 21 -6.94 -34.27 0.99
CA GLU A 21 -8.00 -34.34 1.98
C GLU A 21 -7.77 -35.46 3.01
N GLY A 22 -7.88 -35.09 4.27
CA GLY A 22 -7.76 -36.04 5.39
C GLY A 22 -6.36 -36.59 5.63
N THR A 23 -5.34 -36.03 5.00
CA THR A 23 -3.95 -36.47 5.15
C THR A 23 -3.02 -35.30 5.49
N SER A 24 -1.78 -35.60 5.85
CA SER A 24 -0.68 -34.64 5.95
C SER A 24 0.22 -34.64 4.69
N GLU A 25 -0.16 -35.37 3.66
CA GLU A 25 0.60 -35.41 2.42
C GLU A 25 0.30 -34.17 1.57
N GLU A 26 1.36 -33.56 1.04
CA GLU A 26 1.24 -32.39 0.20
C GLU A 26 0.50 -32.74 -1.11
N SER A 27 -0.39 -31.84 -1.51
CA SER A 27 -1.14 -31.95 -2.76
C SER A 27 -0.27 -31.59 -3.95
N MET A 28 -0.51 -32.24 -5.10
CA MET A 28 0.09 -31.82 -6.37
C MET A 28 -0.27 -30.36 -6.73
N LEU A 29 -1.39 -29.85 -6.24
CA LEU A 29 -1.84 -28.48 -6.47
C LEU A 29 -0.84 -27.44 -5.95
N SER A 30 -0.09 -27.75 -4.88
CA SER A 30 0.95 -26.88 -4.34
C SER A 30 2.06 -26.56 -5.37
N GLY A 31 2.28 -27.41 -6.37
CA GLY A 31 3.22 -27.17 -7.46
C GLY A 31 2.75 -26.15 -8.51
N PHE A 32 1.48 -25.79 -8.50
CA PHE A 32 0.86 -24.90 -9.50
C PHE A 32 0.47 -23.53 -8.95
N ILE A 33 0.53 -23.36 -7.65
CA ILE A 33 0.11 -22.15 -6.94
C ILE A 33 1.29 -21.64 -6.11
N ASP A 34 1.45 -20.32 -6.05
CA ASP A 34 2.40 -19.72 -5.12
C ASP A 34 1.98 -20.07 -3.68
N PRO A 35 2.85 -20.69 -2.88
CA PRO A 35 2.54 -21.00 -1.49
C PRO A 35 2.30 -19.75 -0.63
N LYS A 36 2.64 -18.58 -1.11
CA LYS A 36 2.35 -17.30 -0.47
C LYS A 36 1.07 -16.71 -1.03
N ILE A 37 0.07 -16.57 -0.17
CA ILE A 37 -1.18 -15.89 -0.51
C ILE A 37 -1.20 -14.49 0.09
N LYS A 38 -1.83 -13.56 -0.62
CA LYS A 38 -2.07 -12.22 -0.13
C LYS A 38 -3.46 -12.13 0.48
N VAL A 39 -3.57 -11.65 1.70
CA VAL A 39 -4.84 -11.35 2.36
C VAL A 39 -4.96 -9.85 2.51
N THR A 40 -6.07 -9.28 2.07
CA THR A 40 -6.36 -7.85 2.22
C THR A 40 -7.61 -7.68 3.06
N VAL A 41 -7.51 -6.93 4.14
CA VAL A 41 -8.66 -6.51 4.95
C VAL A 41 -8.93 -5.04 4.68
N GLN A 42 -10.15 -4.72 4.29
CA GLN A 42 -10.58 -3.34 4.05
C GLN A 42 -12.04 -3.18 4.40
N ASP A 43 -12.38 -2.21 5.25
CA ASP A 43 -13.74 -1.86 5.63
C ASP A 43 -14.56 -3.07 6.12
N GLY A 44 -13.92 -3.93 6.93
CA GLY A 44 -14.54 -5.14 7.49
C GLY A 44 -14.76 -6.27 6.49
N LYS A 45 -14.20 -6.18 5.29
CA LYS A 45 -14.20 -7.23 4.28
C LYS A 45 -12.81 -7.82 4.12
N THR A 46 -12.74 -9.13 3.93
CA THR A 46 -11.48 -9.85 3.74
C THR A 46 -11.44 -10.46 2.34
N TRP A 47 -10.35 -10.20 1.62
CA TRP A 47 -10.06 -10.84 0.34
C TRP A 47 -8.82 -11.68 0.43
N VAL A 48 -8.86 -12.86 -0.15
CA VAL A 48 -7.69 -13.72 -0.37
C VAL A 48 -7.33 -13.66 -1.85
N THR A 49 -6.08 -13.40 -2.16
CA THR A 49 -5.54 -13.45 -3.52
C THR A 49 -4.55 -14.59 -3.62
N ILE A 50 -4.79 -15.49 -4.55
CA ILE A 50 -3.97 -16.67 -4.84
C ILE A 50 -3.35 -16.46 -6.23
N LEU A 51 -2.05 -16.71 -6.37
CA LEU A 51 -1.34 -16.62 -7.64
C LEU A 51 -1.08 -18.02 -8.19
N SER A 52 -1.55 -18.30 -9.41
CA SER A 52 -1.13 -19.49 -10.16
C SER A 52 0.18 -19.20 -10.89
N THR A 53 1.14 -20.11 -10.80
CA THR A 53 2.51 -19.91 -11.31
C THR A 53 2.85 -20.79 -12.51
N THR A 54 2.12 -21.91 -12.68
CA THR A 54 2.37 -22.87 -13.77
C THR A 54 1.04 -23.41 -14.29
N TYR A 55 0.98 -23.73 -15.58
CA TYR A 55 -0.23 -24.24 -16.24
C TYR A 55 -1.49 -23.38 -16.02
N ALA A 56 -1.26 -22.09 -15.81
CA ALA A 56 -2.30 -21.13 -15.44
C ALA A 56 -3.40 -20.98 -16.51
N ASP A 57 -3.08 -21.25 -17.78
CA ASP A 57 -4.03 -21.29 -18.90
C ASP A 57 -4.95 -22.51 -18.86
N MET A 58 -4.55 -23.58 -18.17
CA MET A 58 -5.34 -24.79 -17.97
C MET A 58 -6.18 -24.75 -16.69
N MET A 59 -5.88 -23.84 -15.78
CA MET A 59 -6.66 -23.60 -14.57
C MET A 59 -7.72 -22.53 -14.84
N TYR A 60 -8.98 -22.96 -14.90
CA TYR A 60 -10.08 -22.07 -15.22
C TYR A 60 -10.47 -21.23 -14.02
N ASP A 61 -10.41 -21.81 -12.83
CA ASP A 61 -10.70 -21.10 -11.59
C ASP A 61 -10.05 -21.76 -10.37
N ILE A 62 -9.80 -20.95 -9.33
CA ILE A 62 -9.38 -21.38 -7.99
C ILE A 62 -10.32 -20.73 -7.02
N THR A 63 -10.89 -21.49 -6.09
CA THR A 63 -11.85 -20.99 -5.12
C THR A 63 -11.61 -21.55 -3.73
N LEU A 64 -12.18 -20.90 -2.73
CA LEU A 64 -12.08 -21.25 -1.31
C LEU A 64 -13.45 -21.59 -0.76
N GLY A 65 -13.51 -22.61 0.08
CA GLY A 65 -14.71 -23.07 0.75
C GLY A 65 -14.56 -23.27 2.23
N ASP A 66 -15.67 -23.30 2.94
CA ASP A 66 -15.74 -23.63 4.37
C ASP A 66 -15.73 -25.14 4.63
N SER A 67 -15.83 -25.55 5.89
CA SER A 67 -15.89 -26.97 6.28
C SER A 67 -17.11 -27.70 5.75
N GLU A 68 -18.18 -26.99 5.40
CA GLU A 68 -19.42 -27.55 4.85
C GLU A 68 -19.36 -27.67 3.33
N GLY A 69 -18.33 -27.06 2.69
CA GLY A 69 -18.15 -27.08 1.22
C GLY A 69 -18.94 -25.97 0.52
N ASN A 70 -19.20 -24.85 1.19
CA ASN A 70 -19.73 -23.65 0.54
C ASN A 70 -18.57 -22.87 -0.05
N TYR A 71 -18.45 -22.87 -1.37
CA TYR A 71 -17.38 -22.20 -2.09
C TYR A 71 -17.72 -20.77 -2.47
N LYS A 72 -16.69 -19.93 -2.55
CA LYS A 72 -16.81 -18.54 -2.96
C LYS A 72 -16.31 -18.37 -4.39
N ILE A 73 -16.98 -17.51 -5.15
CA ILE A 73 -16.56 -17.16 -6.52
C ILE A 73 -15.30 -16.31 -6.46
N SER A 74 -14.34 -16.60 -7.35
CA SER A 74 -13.14 -15.77 -7.51
C SER A 74 -13.27 -14.79 -8.66
N GLU A 75 -12.52 -13.68 -8.56
CA GLU A 75 -12.23 -12.76 -9.67
C GLU A 75 -10.87 -13.16 -10.25
N LYS A 76 -10.85 -13.67 -11.47
CA LYS A 76 -9.63 -14.09 -12.17
C LYS A 76 -9.06 -12.93 -12.98
N THR A 77 -7.82 -12.55 -12.71
CA THR A 77 -7.12 -11.46 -13.41
C THR A 77 -5.78 -11.95 -13.97
N PRO A 78 -5.47 -11.70 -15.25
CA PRO A 78 -4.18 -12.09 -15.83
C PRO A 78 -3.04 -11.23 -15.27
N VAL A 79 -1.85 -11.85 -15.07
CA VAL A 79 -0.64 -11.19 -14.57
C VAL A 79 0.47 -11.26 -15.59
N GLY A 80 1.13 -10.12 -15.84
CA GLY A 80 2.23 -10.01 -16.79
C GLY A 80 1.80 -9.88 -18.25
N GLU A 81 2.70 -10.26 -19.16
CA GLU A 81 2.49 -10.17 -20.60
C GLU A 81 2.03 -11.52 -21.18
N LYS A 82 1.35 -11.45 -22.32
CA LYS A 82 0.98 -12.67 -23.07
C LYS A 82 2.21 -13.38 -23.60
N ASN A 83 2.21 -14.70 -23.47
CA ASN A 83 3.23 -15.56 -24.07
C ASN A 83 3.06 -15.69 -25.61
N SER A 84 3.93 -16.45 -26.27
CA SER A 84 3.91 -16.65 -27.71
C SER A 84 2.65 -17.35 -28.23
N ALA A 85 1.89 -18.03 -27.38
CA ALA A 85 0.60 -18.65 -27.71
C ALA A 85 -0.59 -17.68 -27.54
N GLY A 86 -0.34 -16.46 -27.09
CA GLY A 86 -1.37 -15.45 -26.86
C GLY A 86 -2.12 -15.60 -25.53
N THR A 87 -1.64 -16.48 -24.65
CA THR A 87 -2.18 -16.72 -23.29
C THR A 87 -1.26 -16.11 -22.23
N TYR A 88 -1.71 -16.07 -20.99
CA TYR A 88 -0.92 -15.60 -19.86
C TYR A 88 -0.35 -16.78 -19.08
N ASN A 89 0.87 -16.64 -18.57
CA ASN A 89 1.51 -17.69 -17.77
C ASN A 89 1.07 -17.69 -16.32
N MET A 90 0.53 -16.58 -15.83
CA MET A 90 0.10 -16.40 -14.45
C MET A 90 -1.25 -15.70 -14.38
N TYR A 91 -2.04 -16.06 -13.36
CA TYR A 91 -3.29 -15.39 -13.03
C TYR A 91 -3.41 -15.21 -11.52
N GLU A 92 -3.97 -14.09 -11.10
CA GLU A 92 -4.46 -13.87 -9.74
C GLU A 92 -5.93 -14.25 -9.64
N TYR A 93 -6.27 -14.95 -8.55
CA TYR A 93 -7.62 -15.33 -8.17
C TYR A 93 -7.95 -14.65 -6.86
N LYS A 94 -8.80 -13.62 -6.91
CA LYS A 94 -9.20 -12.83 -5.75
C LYS A 94 -10.57 -13.28 -5.26
N ILE A 95 -10.64 -13.70 -4.00
CA ILE A 95 -11.83 -14.30 -3.40
C ILE A 95 -12.19 -13.51 -2.16
N GLN A 96 -13.45 -13.05 -2.07
CA GLN A 96 -13.96 -12.43 -0.85
C GLN A 96 -14.45 -13.50 0.12
N ILE A 97 -13.97 -13.47 1.35
CA ILE A 97 -14.36 -14.35 2.45
C ILE A 97 -14.87 -13.54 3.65
N ASN A 98 -15.55 -14.19 4.59
CA ASN A 98 -15.97 -13.54 5.82
C ASN A 98 -14.81 -13.46 6.81
N LYS A 99 -14.20 -14.61 7.09
CA LYS A 99 -13.03 -14.76 7.96
C LYS A 99 -12.09 -15.79 7.37
N LEU A 100 -10.80 -15.61 7.60
CA LEU A 100 -9.79 -16.56 7.15
C LEU A 100 -9.92 -17.92 7.88
N SER A 101 -10.30 -17.90 9.15
CA SER A 101 -10.57 -19.10 9.95
C SER A 101 -11.73 -19.95 9.44
N ASP A 102 -12.64 -19.37 8.64
CA ASP A 102 -13.76 -20.12 8.04
C ASP A 102 -13.31 -20.94 6.83
N VAL A 103 -12.13 -20.64 6.27
CA VAL A 103 -11.63 -21.36 5.08
C VAL A 103 -11.08 -22.71 5.51
N ALA A 104 -11.68 -23.76 5.00
CA ALA A 104 -11.26 -25.15 5.28
C ALA A 104 -10.86 -25.93 4.01
N LYS A 105 -11.20 -25.40 2.83
CA LYS A 105 -11.05 -26.10 1.56
C LYS A 105 -10.61 -25.15 0.44
N ILE A 106 -9.83 -25.70 -0.49
CA ILE A 106 -9.51 -25.06 -1.76
C ILE A 106 -9.98 -25.98 -2.88
N ALA A 107 -10.59 -25.42 -3.90
CA ALA A 107 -11.01 -26.16 -5.09
C ALA A 107 -10.46 -25.49 -6.34
N VAL A 108 -10.07 -26.32 -7.31
CA VAL A 108 -9.53 -25.89 -8.59
C VAL A 108 -10.33 -26.51 -9.71
N LEU A 109 -10.77 -25.67 -10.63
CA LEU A 109 -11.37 -26.10 -11.89
C LEU A 109 -10.29 -26.05 -12.98
N ALA A 110 -9.84 -27.21 -13.44
CA ALA A 110 -8.82 -27.32 -14.48
C ALA A 110 -9.17 -28.38 -15.53
N GLU A 111 -8.71 -28.20 -16.76
CA GLU A 111 -8.99 -29.11 -17.88
C GLU A 111 -8.55 -30.55 -17.60
N PRO A 112 -7.35 -30.83 -17.05
CA PRO A 112 -6.91 -32.17 -16.72
C PRO A 112 -7.76 -32.88 -15.66
N MET A 113 -8.56 -32.10 -14.90
CA MET A 113 -9.41 -32.58 -13.81
C MET A 113 -10.90 -32.69 -14.22
N GLY A 114 -11.19 -32.69 -15.53
CA GLY A 114 -12.55 -32.80 -16.05
C GLY A 114 -13.32 -31.47 -16.14
N GLY A 115 -12.65 -30.32 -15.90
CA GLY A 115 -13.24 -29.00 -16.12
C GLY A 115 -13.44 -28.70 -17.61
N SER A 116 -14.41 -27.89 -17.96
CA SER A 116 -14.68 -27.38 -19.30
C SER A 116 -14.58 -25.88 -19.37
N ARG A 117 -14.04 -25.34 -20.46
CA ARG A 117 -13.99 -23.89 -20.72
C ARG A 117 -15.35 -23.22 -20.71
N ASP A 118 -16.42 -23.95 -21.03
CA ASP A 118 -17.78 -23.41 -21.06
C ASP A 118 -18.34 -23.11 -19.66
N ASN A 119 -17.63 -23.57 -18.64
CA ASN A 119 -18.06 -23.48 -17.24
C ASN A 119 -17.33 -22.44 -16.41
N ILE A 120 -16.46 -21.62 -17.02
CA ILE A 120 -15.70 -20.57 -16.34
C ILE A 120 -16.63 -19.54 -15.71
N GLY A 121 -16.46 -19.31 -14.41
CA GLY A 121 -17.19 -18.26 -13.68
C GLY A 121 -18.65 -18.59 -13.36
N ASN A 122 -19.07 -19.85 -13.48
CA ASN A 122 -20.47 -20.25 -13.31
C ASN A 122 -20.68 -21.14 -12.08
N TYR A 123 -19.98 -20.91 -10.98
CA TYR A 123 -20.11 -21.66 -9.72
C TYR A 123 -21.54 -21.63 -9.13
N GLU A 124 -22.34 -20.61 -9.43
CA GLU A 124 -23.75 -20.59 -9.08
C GLU A 124 -24.56 -21.75 -9.72
N LYS A 125 -24.02 -22.37 -10.76
CA LYS A 125 -24.64 -23.52 -11.45
C LYS A 125 -24.15 -24.87 -10.95
N TYR A 126 -23.04 -24.92 -10.18
CA TYR A 126 -22.54 -26.17 -9.63
C TYR A 126 -23.13 -26.44 -8.27
N THR A 127 -23.71 -27.59 -8.13
CA THR A 127 -24.10 -28.11 -6.82
C THR A 127 -22.84 -28.53 -6.04
N LYS A 128 -22.97 -28.66 -4.72
CA LYS A 128 -21.90 -29.25 -3.89
C LYS A 128 -21.39 -30.59 -4.44
N ALA A 129 -22.29 -31.42 -4.97
CA ALA A 129 -21.95 -32.71 -5.58
C ALA A 129 -21.14 -32.56 -6.88
N ASP A 130 -21.46 -31.55 -7.71
CA ASP A 130 -20.70 -31.30 -8.95
C ASP A 130 -19.25 -30.89 -8.65
N ILE A 131 -19.03 -30.11 -7.59
CA ILE A 131 -17.69 -29.72 -7.15
C ILE A 131 -16.97 -30.91 -6.49
N GLU A 132 -17.67 -31.77 -5.77
CA GLU A 132 -17.10 -32.99 -5.16
C GLU A 132 -16.65 -34.03 -6.20
N ASP A 133 -17.29 -34.08 -7.35
CA ASP A 133 -16.90 -34.94 -8.48
C ASP A 133 -15.68 -34.39 -9.27
N MET A 134 -15.33 -33.14 -9.10
CA MET A 134 -14.23 -32.45 -9.78
C MET A 134 -12.92 -32.55 -9.03
N SER A 135 -12.38 -33.73 -8.73
CA SER A 135 -11.05 -33.90 -8.09
C SER A 135 -10.61 -32.75 -7.17
N ILE A 136 -11.30 -32.61 -6.06
CA ILE A 136 -11.05 -31.55 -5.08
C ILE A 136 -9.95 -32.05 -4.14
N GLU A 137 -8.81 -31.39 -4.17
CA GLU A 137 -7.81 -31.59 -3.15
C GLU A 137 -8.08 -30.66 -1.97
N ARG A 138 -8.20 -31.20 -0.78
CA ARG A 138 -8.77 -30.55 0.40
C ARG A 138 -7.80 -30.59 1.55
N GLY A 139 -7.47 -29.46 2.06
CA GLY A 139 -6.77 -29.36 3.34
C GLY A 139 -5.88 -28.15 3.47
N TRP A 140 -6.22 -27.29 4.41
CA TRP A 140 -5.35 -26.22 4.87
C TRP A 140 -4.72 -26.66 6.18
N THR A 141 -3.41 -26.68 6.23
CA THR A 141 -2.70 -26.85 7.49
C THR A 141 -1.62 -25.79 7.59
N GLY A 142 -1.80 -24.89 8.53
CA GLY A 142 -0.80 -23.94 8.99
C GLY A 142 -0.73 -22.65 8.18
N PHE A 143 -1.17 -21.58 8.81
CA PHE A 143 -0.86 -20.22 8.40
C PHE A 143 0.20 -19.67 9.34
N GLU A 144 1.24 -19.09 8.79
CA GLU A 144 2.06 -18.13 9.50
C GLU A 144 1.76 -16.77 8.91
N ALA A 145 1.05 -15.94 9.67
CA ALA A 145 0.81 -14.57 9.25
C ALA A 145 2.13 -13.81 9.36
N ILE A 146 2.77 -13.62 8.23
CA ILE A 146 3.85 -12.65 8.13
C ILE A 146 3.17 -11.40 7.56
N LYS A 147 3.03 -10.37 8.40
CA LYS A 147 2.65 -9.03 7.90
C LYS A 147 3.60 -8.73 6.75
N ASP A 148 3.07 -8.39 5.60
CA ASP A 148 3.87 -8.27 4.38
C ASP A 148 4.91 -7.16 4.56
N GLN A 149 6.13 -7.56 4.95
CA GLN A 149 7.25 -6.62 5.12
C GLN A 149 7.77 -6.10 3.78
N ASP A 150 7.39 -6.73 2.67
CA ASP A 150 7.78 -6.31 1.32
C ASP A 150 6.82 -5.29 0.71
N GLN A 151 5.59 -5.17 1.23
CA GLN A 151 4.73 -4.03 0.91
C GLN A 151 4.94 -2.94 1.97
N LYS A 152 5.75 -1.94 1.62
CA LYS A 152 5.81 -0.72 2.44
C LYS A 152 4.38 -0.27 2.72
N PRO A 153 4.03 0.03 3.98
CA PRO A 153 2.72 0.53 4.31
C PRO A 153 2.36 1.75 3.45
N THR A 154 1.07 2.00 3.26
CA THR A 154 0.56 3.12 2.46
C THR A 154 -0.32 4.02 3.32
N GLY A 155 -0.58 5.23 2.87
CA GLY A 155 -1.48 6.14 3.55
C GLY A 155 -1.03 6.49 4.97
N LYS A 156 -1.96 6.49 5.91
CA LYS A 156 -1.68 6.79 7.33
C LYS A 156 -0.72 5.79 7.97
N GLU A 157 -0.80 4.53 7.56
CA GLU A 157 0.08 3.48 8.09
C GLU A 157 1.53 3.70 7.68
N ALA A 158 1.77 4.23 6.47
CA ALA A 158 3.12 4.56 6.02
C ALA A 158 3.77 5.62 6.92
N LEU A 159 3.04 6.69 7.22
CA LEU A 159 3.55 7.73 8.12
C LEU A 159 3.72 7.18 9.54
N ASN A 160 2.73 6.46 10.07
CA ASN A 160 2.82 5.87 11.40
C ASN A 160 4.05 4.97 11.53
N GLN A 161 4.28 4.08 10.56
CA GLN A 161 5.45 3.20 10.56
C GLN A 161 6.77 3.98 10.49
N ALA A 162 6.84 4.99 9.62
CA ALA A 162 8.03 5.84 9.51
C ALA A 162 8.32 6.58 10.84
N LEU A 163 7.31 7.04 11.55
CA LEU A 163 7.46 7.69 12.85
C LEU A 163 7.83 6.69 13.95
N ILE A 164 7.33 5.46 13.90
CA ILE A 164 7.77 4.37 14.79
C ILE A 164 9.25 4.07 14.57
N ASP A 165 9.68 3.95 13.31
CA ASP A 165 11.08 3.68 12.94
C ASP A 165 12.01 4.83 13.40
N TYR A 166 11.47 6.05 13.47
CA TYR A 166 12.13 7.21 14.08
C TYR A 166 12.18 7.15 15.61
N GLY A 167 11.54 6.16 16.22
CA GLY A 167 11.49 5.96 17.67
C GLY A 167 10.56 6.92 18.39
N LEU A 168 9.48 7.37 17.75
CA LEU A 168 8.50 8.25 18.37
C LEU A 168 7.42 7.49 19.16
N ASP A 169 7.15 6.25 18.86
CA ASP A 169 6.26 5.38 19.65
C ASP A 169 6.95 5.03 21.00
N LYS A 170 6.69 5.85 22.02
CA LYS A 170 7.36 5.73 23.33
C LYS A 170 6.73 4.69 24.24
N ASN A 171 5.46 4.41 24.03
CA ASN A 171 4.71 3.45 24.83
C ASN A 171 4.67 2.05 24.19
N ASN A 172 5.19 1.91 22.95
CA ASN A 172 5.21 0.68 22.14
C ASN A 172 3.81 0.08 21.91
N ASP A 173 2.79 0.94 21.71
CA ASP A 173 1.44 0.49 21.38
C ASP A 173 1.18 0.35 19.87
N GLY A 174 2.19 0.67 19.03
CA GLY A 174 2.12 0.58 17.58
C GLY A 174 1.49 1.81 16.90
N THR A 175 1.22 2.88 17.66
CA THR A 175 0.59 4.09 17.12
C THR A 175 1.31 5.34 17.64
N VAL A 176 1.76 6.19 16.74
CA VAL A 176 2.38 7.46 17.12
C VAL A 176 1.32 8.54 17.25
N THR A 177 1.19 9.08 18.44
CA THR A 177 0.25 10.14 18.79
C THR A 177 0.86 11.55 18.60
N LYS A 178 0.00 12.59 18.56
CA LYS A 178 0.49 13.98 18.51
C LYS A 178 1.32 14.34 19.73
N GLU A 179 0.99 13.80 20.89
CA GLU A 179 1.69 14.00 22.16
C GLU A 179 3.13 13.44 22.10
N GLU A 180 3.31 12.31 21.43
CA GLU A 180 4.63 11.72 21.21
C GLU A 180 5.43 12.50 20.17
N ILE A 181 4.80 12.94 19.09
CA ILE A 181 5.44 13.81 18.08
C ILE A 181 5.94 15.11 18.74
N GLN A 182 5.17 15.74 19.60
CA GLN A 182 5.55 16.96 20.32
C GLN A 182 6.75 16.75 21.28
N GLN A 183 7.02 15.51 21.68
CA GLN A 183 8.18 15.17 22.53
C GLN A 183 9.45 14.89 21.72
N TYR A 184 9.38 14.93 20.40
CA TYR A 184 10.56 14.77 19.54
C TYR A 184 11.64 15.78 19.92
N LYS A 185 12.90 15.34 20.01
CA LYS A 185 14.03 16.18 20.44
C LYS A 185 15.07 16.39 19.33
N GLY A 186 14.87 15.76 18.18
CA GLY A 186 15.74 15.97 17.03
C GLY A 186 15.47 17.33 16.36
N ASP A 187 16.40 17.73 15.55
CA ASP A 187 16.32 18.92 14.70
C ASP A 187 16.02 18.58 13.22
N LYS A 188 16.01 17.29 12.89
CA LYS A 188 15.74 16.79 11.52
C LYS A 188 14.67 15.72 11.55
N MET A 189 13.71 15.82 10.65
CA MET A 189 12.73 14.78 10.37
C MET A 189 12.89 14.36 8.91
N GLU A 190 13.52 13.20 8.71
CA GLU A 190 13.87 12.66 7.40
C GLU A 190 12.95 11.48 7.07
N LEU A 191 11.92 11.72 6.26
CA LEU A 191 10.88 10.77 5.88
C LEU A 191 10.89 10.47 4.37
N GLN A 192 12.07 10.58 3.75
CA GLN A 192 12.24 10.27 2.34
C GLN A 192 12.03 8.78 2.07
N ASN A 193 11.43 8.48 0.93
CA ASN A 193 11.21 7.11 0.44
C ASN A 193 10.42 6.20 1.42
N CYS A 194 9.49 6.80 2.18
CA CYS A 194 8.62 6.11 3.15
C CYS A 194 7.25 5.74 2.60
N ASN A 195 7.04 5.84 1.28
CA ASN A 195 5.76 5.57 0.60
C ASN A 195 4.58 6.41 1.13
N LEU A 196 4.86 7.64 1.59
CA LEU A 196 3.86 8.55 2.10
C LEU A 196 2.91 9.02 1.00
N SER A 197 1.66 9.22 1.37
CA SER A 197 0.64 9.90 0.57
C SER A 197 0.13 11.14 1.33
N ASN A 198 -0.98 11.74 0.88
CA ASN A 198 -1.59 12.86 1.60
C ASN A 198 -2.14 12.45 2.98
N GLU A 199 -2.48 11.17 3.13
CA GLU A 199 -3.11 10.66 4.34
C GLU A 199 -2.14 10.66 5.52
N GLY A 200 -2.56 11.27 6.61
CA GLY A 200 -1.81 11.32 7.85
C GLY A 200 -0.81 12.47 7.95
N LEU A 201 -0.47 13.15 6.84
CA LEU A 201 0.49 14.27 6.86
C LEU A 201 0.11 15.38 7.85
N GLU A 202 -1.17 15.50 8.16
CA GLU A 202 -1.66 16.45 9.17
C GLU A 202 -1.06 16.24 10.58
N LEU A 203 -0.52 15.05 10.86
CA LEU A 203 0.18 14.78 12.12
C LEU A 203 1.52 15.49 12.20
N LEU A 204 2.21 15.70 11.09
CA LEU A 204 3.52 16.35 11.06
C LEU A 204 3.48 17.81 11.51
N LYS A 205 2.32 18.47 11.46
CA LYS A 205 2.17 19.84 12.01
C LYS A 205 2.41 19.93 13.50
N TYR A 206 2.42 18.82 14.23
CA TYR A 206 2.73 18.76 15.66
C TYR A 206 4.21 18.59 15.96
N LEU A 207 5.07 18.52 14.92
CA LEU A 207 6.51 18.56 15.11
C LEU A 207 6.94 19.82 15.88
N PRO A 208 7.89 19.69 16.82
CA PRO A 208 8.29 20.81 17.66
C PRO A 208 9.02 21.90 16.86
N GLU A 209 9.03 23.10 17.39
CA GLU A 209 9.70 24.26 16.78
C GLU A 209 11.21 24.10 16.59
N SER A 210 11.84 23.13 17.30
CA SER A 210 13.27 22.81 17.16
C SER A 210 13.62 22.18 15.82
N VAL A 211 12.63 21.72 15.04
CA VAL A 211 12.90 21.09 13.74
C VAL A 211 13.37 22.14 12.74
N THR A 212 14.58 21.92 12.22
CA THR A 212 15.23 22.78 11.23
C THR A 212 15.24 22.14 9.83
N THR A 213 15.03 20.83 9.73
CA THR A 213 14.98 20.10 8.45
C THR A 213 13.78 19.16 8.43
N LEU A 214 12.98 19.27 7.38
CA LEU A 214 11.90 18.33 7.04
C LEU A 214 12.14 17.81 5.62
N ASP A 215 12.34 16.49 5.50
CA ASP A 215 12.51 15.82 4.22
C ASP A 215 11.35 14.84 3.96
N LEU A 216 10.58 15.12 2.94
CA LEU A 216 9.45 14.32 2.44
C LEU A 216 9.69 13.83 1.01
N SER A 217 10.94 13.88 0.52
CA SER A 217 11.30 13.54 -0.86
C SER A 217 11.04 12.06 -1.19
N TYR A 218 10.85 11.76 -2.48
CA TYR A 218 10.66 10.39 -2.97
C TYR A 218 9.46 9.66 -2.35
N ASN A 219 8.31 10.36 -2.27
CA ASN A 219 7.05 9.83 -1.77
C ASN A 219 5.94 9.94 -2.85
N ASN A 220 4.69 9.73 -2.47
CA ASN A 220 3.53 9.77 -3.36
C ASN A 220 2.57 10.94 -3.03
N ILE A 221 3.09 12.04 -2.50
CA ILE A 221 2.31 13.16 -2.02
C ILE A 221 1.82 13.99 -3.20
N THR A 222 0.50 14.23 -3.28
CA THR A 222 -0.13 15.07 -4.32
C THR A 222 -0.60 16.42 -3.81
N GLU A 223 -0.82 16.55 -2.49
CA GLU A 223 -1.29 17.76 -1.83
C GLU A 223 -0.64 17.88 -0.45
N LEU A 224 -0.46 19.09 0.05
CA LEU A 224 0.06 19.40 1.37
C LEU A 224 -1.01 20.06 2.24
N PRO A 225 -1.16 19.67 3.53
CA PRO A 225 -1.97 20.44 4.47
C PRO A 225 -1.44 21.87 4.56
N SER A 226 -2.30 22.88 4.43
CA SER A 226 -1.88 24.29 4.39
C SER A 226 -1.21 24.78 5.69
N ASP A 227 -1.41 24.07 6.79
CA ASP A 227 -0.85 24.34 8.12
C ASP A 227 0.32 23.42 8.50
N LEU A 228 0.80 22.58 7.60
CA LEU A 228 1.85 21.59 7.85
C LEU A 228 3.09 22.19 8.52
N LEU A 229 3.58 23.32 8.00
CA LEU A 229 4.81 23.95 8.48
C LEU A 229 4.58 25.03 9.56
N MET A 230 3.32 25.20 10.04
CA MET A 230 2.95 26.32 10.91
C MET A 230 3.72 26.32 12.23
N MET A 231 3.98 25.15 12.81
CA MET A 231 4.64 25.00 14.12
C MET A 231 6.16 24.85 14.02
N MET A 232 6.73 25.02 12.82
CA MET A 232 8.17 24.88 12.57
C MET A 232 8.82 26.21 12.12
N PRO A 233 8.79 27.28 12.94
CA PRO A 233 9.33 28.59 12.55
C PRO A 233 10.86 28.60 12.42
N GLN A 234 11.55 27.57 12.93
CA GLN A 234 13.00 27.42 12.83
C GLN A 234 13.42 26.61 11.60
N LEU A 235 12.46 26.20 10.74
CA LEU A 235 12.76 25.40 9.56
C LEU A 235 13.70 26.15 8.62
N GLU A 236 14.83 25.52 8.30
CA GLU A 236 15.88 26.01 7.39
C GLU A 236 15.87 25.27 6.06
N ASN A 237 15.50 23.97 6.10
CA ASN A 237 15.52 23.12 4.91
C ASN A 237 14.19 22.37 4.79
N PHE A 238 13.57 22.48 3.60
CA PHE A 238 12.36 21.74 3.24
C PHE A 238 12.58 21.03 1.92
N TYR A 239 12.59 19.69 1.98
CA TYR A 239 12.79 18.82 0.80
C TYR A 239 11.52 18.06 0.49
N MET A 240 11.09 18.14 -0.77
CA MET A 240 9.85 17.57 -1.30
C MET A 240 10.05 17.04 -2.73
N GLU A 241 11.29 16.72 -3.09
CA GLU A 241 11.66 16.27 -4.44
C GLU A 241 10.99 14.96 -4.80
N ASN A 242 10.72 14.75 -6.10
CA ASN A 242 10.21 13.49 -6.61
C ASN A 242 8.94 13.01 -5.90
N ASN A 243 7.95 13.90 -5.84
CA ASN A 243 6.59 13.63 -5.43
C ASN A 243 5.61 13.87 -6.60
N LYS A 244 4.34 14.02 -6.32
CA LYS A 244 3.28 14.29 -7.30
C LYS A 244 2.52 15.57 -6.97
N LEU A 245 3.19 16.52 -6.29
CA LEU A 245 2.57 17.76 -5.82
C LEU A 245 2.13 18.61 -7.01
N THR A 246 0.85 18.99 -7.06
CA THR A 246 0.27 19.75 -8.17
C THR A 246 0.25 21.25 -7.94
N ALA A 247 0.24 21.68 -6.67
CA ALA A 247 0.24 23.09 -6.26
C ALA A 247 0.85 23.27 -4.88
N ILE A 248 1.42 24.45 -4.61
CA ILE A 248 1.85 24.88 -3.29
C ILE A 248 0.67 25.62 -2.62
N PRO A 249 0.24 25.24 -1.40
CA PRO A 249 -0.85 25.93 -0.73
C PRO A 249 -0.54 27.41 -0.53
N LYS A 250 -1.53 28.27 -0.67
CA LYS A 250 -1.36 29.71 -0.53
C LYS A 250 -0.83 30.08 0.87
N GLY A 251 0.26 30.84 0.91
CA GLY A 251 0.90 31.25 2.17
C GLY A 251 1.55 30.12 2.97
N PHE A 252 1.84 29.00 2.31
CA PHE A 252 2.41 27.80 2.94
C PHE A 252 3.70 28.09 3.73
N PHE A 253 4.58 28.92 3.18
CA PHE A 253 5.87 29.26 3.79
C PHE A 253 5.86 30.52 4.68
N LYS A 254 4.69 31.13 4.93
CA LYS A 254 4.58 32.46 5.58
C LYS A 254 5.23 32.56 6.96
N ASN A 255 5.32 31.44 7.70
CA ASN A 255 5.90 31.39 9.06
C ASN A 255 7.36 30.91 9.07
N ASN A 256 7.90 30.48 7.93
CA ASN A 256 9.18 29.80 7.83
C ASN A 256 10.26 30.71 7.23
N THR A 257 10.40 31.92 7.79
CA THR A 257 11.29 32.98 7.27
C THR A 257 12.78 32.65 7.36
N LYS A 258 13.14 31.54 8.04
CA LYS A 258 14.51 31.01 8.12
C LYS A 258 14.86 30.04 7.01
N LEU A 259 13.90 29.69 6.16
CA LEU A 259 14.15 28.76 5.04
C LEU A 259 15.31 29.27 4.19
N ASN A 260 16.31 28.42 4.07
CA ASN A 260 17.51 28.61 3.29
C ASN A 260 17.49 27.74 2.02
N TRP A 261 16.91 26.55 2.10
CA TRP A 261 16.77 25.61 1.01
C TRP A 261 15.36 25.08 0.89
N ILE A 262 14.79 25.18 -0.31
CA ILE A 262 13.53 24.55 -0.71
C ILE A 262 13.80 23.73 -1.96
N ALA A 263 13.56 22.42 -1.93
CA ALA A 263 13.67 21.52 -3.07
C ALA A 263 12.29 20.95 -3.42
N LEU A 264 11.78 21.33 -4.59
CA LEU A 264 10.48 20.92 -5.14
C LEU A 264 10.64 20.28 -6.53
N ASP A 265 11.86 19.85 -6.85
CA ASP A 265 12.18 19.26 -8.16
C ASP A 265 11.41 17.95 -8.38
N GLY A 266 11.08 17.62 -9.64
CA GLY A 266 10.44 16.36 -9.96
C GLY A 266 9.00 16.23 -9.44
N ASN A 267 8.24 17.33 -9.39
CA ASN A 267 6.83 17.35 -9.02
C ASN A 267 5.93 17.66 -10.23
N GLU A 268 4.65 17.88 -9.99
CA GLU A 268 3.65 18.19 -11.00
C GLU A 268 3.08 19.61 -10.86
N ILE A 269 3.82 20.53 -10.25
CA ILE A 269 3.39 21.91 -10.00
C ILE A 269 3.14 22.61 -11.34
N THR A 270 1.96 23.22 -11.48
CA THR A 270 1.54 23.89 -12.73
C THR A 270 1.58 25.40 -12.65
N THR A 271 1.43 25.96 -11.44
CA THR A 271 1.34 27.41 -11.22
C THR A 271 2.10 27.81 -9.97
N LEU A 272 2.83 28.94 -10.05
CA LEU A 272 3.35 29.65 -8.90
C LEU A 272 2.49 30.91 -8.70
N GLU A 273 1.71 30.92 -7.62
CA GLU A 273 0.78 32.02 -7.33
C GLU A 273 1.48 33.22 -6.68
N ASP A 274 0.78 34.35 -6.67
CA ASP A 274 1.25 35.58 -5.99
C ASP A 274 1.61 35.31 -4.53
N GLY A 275 2.83 35.69 -4.17
CA GLY A 275 3.34 35.58 -2.81
C GLY A 275 3.70 34.16 -2.36
N THR A 276 3.80 33.19 -3.28
CA THR A 276 4.18 31.80 -2.93
C THR A 276 5.45 31.76 -2.07
N PHE A 277 6.50 32.51 -2.42
CA PHE A 277 7.77 32.56 -1.71
C PHE A 277 8.00 33.90 -0.97
N LYS A 278 6.93 34.65 -0.70
CA LYS A 278 7.04 35.97 -0.08
C LYS A 278 7.62 35.88 1.34
N GLY A 279 8.61 36.75 1.62
CA GLY A 279 9.24 36.86 2.93
C GLY A 279 10.33 35.84 3.22
N LEU A 280 10.73 35.04 2.23
CA LEU A 280 11.86 34.10 2.35
C LEU A 280 13.20 34.78 2.03
N ASP A 281 13.54 35.80 2.84
CA ASP A 281 14.74 36.62 2.64
C ASP A 281 16.06 35.88 2.82
N GLN A 282 16.03 34.70 3.46
CA GLN A 282 17.19 33.84 3.70
C GLN A 282 17.35 32.75 2.65
N LEU A 283 16.39 32.59 1.72
CA LEU A 283 16.39 31.52 0.76
C LEU A 283 17.57 31.69 -0.24
N THR A 284 18.44 30.70 -0.27
CA THR A 284 19.61 30.66 -1.19
C THR A 284 19.47 29.63 -2.28
N ILE A 285 18.69 28.56 -2.04
CA ILE A 285 18.46 27.47 -3.01
C ILE A 285 16.96 27.22 -3.13
N LEU A 286 16.47 27.29 -4.37
CA LEU A 286 15.10 26.95 -4.74
C LEU A 286 15.13 26.01 -5.94
N GLY A 287 14.87 24.72 -5.72
CA GLY A 287 14.71 23.70 -6.75
C GLY A 287 13.27 23.66 -7.25
N LEU A 288 13.07 23.80 -8.55
CA LEU A 288 11.77 23.70 -9.24
C LEU A 288 11.90 22.94 -10.56
N GLU A 289 13.04 22.30 -10.81
CA GLU A 289 13.30 21.58 -12.05
C GLU A 289 12.32 20.41 -12.22
N ASN A 290 12.10 20.00 -13.47
CA ASN A 290 11.23 18.85 -13.78
C ASN A 290 9.79 18.96 -13.21
N ASN A 291 9.22 20.16 -13.21
CA ASN A 291 7.82 20.44 -12.90
C ASN A 291 7.01 20.73 -14.19
N LYS A 292 5.72 20.95 -14.04
CA LYS A 292 4.80 21.29 -15.16
C LYS A 292 4.42 22.78 -15.16
N ILE A 293 5.29 23.66 -14.66
CA ILE A 293 4.99 25.09 -14.47
C ILE A 293 4.75 25.75 -15.81
N SER A 294 3.51 26.19 -16.01
CA SER A 294 3.07 26.93 -17.20
C SER A 294 2.65 28.36 -16.88
N LYS A 295 2.45 28.67 -15.60
CA LYS A 295 2.06 30.00 -15.13
C LYS A 295 2.87 30.41 -13.90
N VAL A 296 3.42 31.62 -13.95
CA VAL A 296 4.08 32.28 -12.81
C VAL A 296 3.45 33.64 -12.62
N ASP A 297 2.81 33.85 -11.49
CA ASP A 297 2.20 35.13 -11.17
C ASP A 297 3.28 36.19 -10.86
N LYS A 298 2.96 37.45 -11.14
CA LYS A 298 3.92 38.56 -11.15
C LYS A 298 4.72 38.68 -9.85
N ASN A 299 4.09 38.41 -8.72
CA ASN A 299 4.68 38.57 -7.39
C ASN A 299 5.00 37.23 -6.71
N ALA A 300 5.09 36.12 -7.47
CA ALA A 300 5.39 34.82 -6.91
C ALA A 300 6.71 34.79 -6.11
N PHE A 301 7.69 35.59 -6.52
CA PHE A 301 9.01 35.73 -5.90
C PHE A 301 9.19 37.09 -5.17
N GLU A 302 8.09 37.75 -4.77
CA GLU A 302 8.16 39.04 -4.10
C GLU A 302 8.94 38.97 -2.79
N GLY A 303 9.95 39.84 -2.62
CA GLY A 303 10.75 39.95 -1.40
C GLY A 303 11.93 38.99 -1.30
N MET A 304 12.15 38.13 -2.29
CA MET A 304 13.39 37.36 -2.36
C MET A 304 14.57 38.27 -2.68
N LYS A 305 15.57 38.27 -1.80
CA LYS A 305 16.81 39.01 -2.00
C LYS A 305 17.84 38.02 -2.55
N LYS A 306 18.01 37.97 -3.87
CA LYS A 306 19.08 37.24 -4.59
C LYS A 306 19.49 35.88 -4.08
#